data_37d98f17324ab95a3b9eb2edfbb4f533
#
_entry.id   37d98f17324ab95a3b9eb2edfbb4f533
#
_cell.length_a   1.000
_cell.length_b   1.000
_cell.length_c   1.000
_cell.angle_alpha   90.00
_cell.angle_beta   90.00
_cell.angle_gamma   90.00
#
_symmetry.space_group_name_H-M   'P 1'
#
loop_
_entity.id
_entity.type
_entity.pdbx_description
1 polymer ?
#
loop_
_entity_poly.entity_id
_entity_poly.type
_entity_poly.pdbx_seq_one_letter_code
_entity_poly.pdbx_strand_id
1 'polypeptide(L)'
;MTHRALAAALALVLAAATPAFAGDQQPARQDRTRAEIPARALFICAADAETRAAFQRQHGVEPVFMTAEQVLEARRDDITWRAPRCMTEREYARLAQSDTAFAAQRAPR
;
A
#
# COMPACT_ATOMS: atom_id res chain seq x y z
N MET A 1 13.35 36.88 67.88
CA MET A 1 14.51 36.66 67.00
C MET A 1 14.09 35.56 66.03
N THR A 2 13.45 35.92 65.01
CA THR A 2 13.87 35.96 63.62
C THR A 2 14.60 34.73 63.12
N HIS A 3 13.86 33.81 62.54
CA HIS A 3 14.44 32.93 61.54
C HIS A 3 13.45 32.80 60.38
N ARG A 4 13.80 33.46 59.41
CA ARG A 4 13.35 33.47 58.04
C ARG A 4 13.63 32.14 57.42
N ALA A 5 12.62 31.42 57.12
CA ALA A 5 12.68 30.32 56.20
C ALA A 5 12.46 30.82 54.78
N LEU A 6 13.52 30.85 54.05
CA LEU A 6 13.52 31.08 52.61
C LEU A 6 13.04 29.79 51.93
N ALA A 7 11.78 29.82 51.54
CA ALA A 7 11.26 28.81 50.62
C ALA A 7 11.77 29.16 49.21
N ALA A 8 12.77 28.44 48.80
CA ALA A 8 13.17 28.45 47.40
C ALA A 8 12.14 27.62 46.61
N ALA A 9 11.27 28.30 45.92
CA ALA A 9 10.40 27.70 44.95
C ALA A 9 11.26 27.36 43.71
N LEU A 10 11.69 26.11 43.62
CA LEU A 10 12.17 25.57 42.37
C LEU A 10 10.95 25.33 41.47
N ALA A 11 10.70 26.26 40.59
CA ALA A 11 9.84 26.02 39.46
C ALA A 11 10.59 25.13 38.46
N LEU A 12 10.40 23.87 38.57
CA LEU A 12 10.74 22.95 37.50
C LEU A 12 9.76 23.19 36.35
N VAL A 13 10.14 24.03 35.45
CA VAL A 13 9.53 24.05 34.13
C VAL A 13 10.00 22.79 33.41
N LEU A 14 9.27 21.73 33.56
CA LEU A 14 9.33 20.62 32.64
C LEU A 14 8.74 21.13 31.34
N ALA A 15 9.59 21.64 30.51
CA ALA A 15 9.28 21.73 29.11
C ALA A 15 9.07 20.31 28.62
N ALA A 16 7.83 19.87 28.67
CA ALA A 16 7.42 18.69 27.94
C ALA A 16 7.63 19.02 26.47
N ALA A 17 8.80 18.68 25.99
CA ALA A 17 9.03 18.56 24.57
C ALA A 17 8.09 17.46 24.08
N THR A 18 6.88 17.84 23.78
CA THR A 18 5.98 16.98 23.05
C THR A 18 6.63 16.76 21.70
N PRO A 19 6.94 15.52 21.35
CA PRO A 19 7.35 15.24 20.00
C PRO A 19 6.14 15.47 19.08
N ALA A 20 5.99 16.68 18.62
CA ALA A 20 4.96 17.05 17.65
C ALA A 20 5.21 16.45 16.26
N PHE A 21 6.17 15.56 16.16
CA PHE A 21 6.59 15.02 14.87
C PHE A 21 5.79 13.81 14.37
N ALA A 22 5.02 13.17 15.23
CA ALA A 22 4.28 11.98 14.84
C ALA A 22 2.96 12.26 14.10
N GLY A 23 2.40 13.47 14.25
CA GLY A 23 1.09 13.84 13.68
C GLY A 23 1.14 14.30 12.23
N ASP A 24 2.20 14.94 11.81
CA ASP A 24 2.28 15.59 10.50
C ASP A 24 2.65 14.64 9.34
N GLN A 25 3.18 13.47 9.66
CA GLN A 25 3.59 12.51 8.62
C GLN A 25 2.48 11.53 8.22
N GLN A 26 1.46 11.34 9.04
CA GLN A 26 0.36 10.42 8.74
C GLN A 26 -0.58 10.90 7.62
N PRO A 27 -1.04 12.14 7.58
CA PRO A 27 -1.87 12.60 6.46
C PRO A 27 -1.10 12.62 5.13
N ALA A 28 0.17 12.96 5.14
CA ALA A 28 1.00 12.95 3.93
C ALA A 28 1.24 11.54 3.38
N ARG A 29 1.30 10.52 4.25
CA ARG A 29 1.41 9.12 3.82
C ARG A 29 0.10 8.59 3.25
N GLN A 30 -1.03 8.99 3.79
CA GLN A 30 -2.34 8.62 3.27
C GLN A 30 -2.62 9.24 1.91
N ASP A 31 -2.22 10.48 1.69
CA ASP A 31 -2.35 11.15 0.41
C ASP A 31 -1.41 10.55 -0.65
N ARG A 32 -0.20 10.17 -0.28
CA ARG A 32 0.72 9.48 -1.17
C ARG A 32 0.23 8.08 -1.55
N THR A 33 -0.33 7.33 -0.61
CA THR A 33 -0.89 6.01 -0.89
C THR A 33 -2.12 6.10 -1.79
N ARG A 34 -2.86 7.20 -1.73
CA ARG A 34 -4.04 7.44 -2.55
C ARG A 34 -3.71 7.92 -3.96
N ALA A 35 -2.59 8.63 -4.14
CA ALA A 35 -2.14 9.16 -5.41
C ALA A 35 -1.32 8.16 -6.25
N GLU A 36 -0.78 7.12 -5.62
CA GLU A 36 0.15 6.16 -6.24
C GLU A 36 -0.46 4.77 -6.39
N ILE A 37 -1.65 4.65 -6.96
CA ILE A 37 -2.06 3.37 -7.52
C ILE A 37 -1.15 3.14 -8.73
N PRO A 38 -0.27 2.12 -8.69
CA PRO A 38 0.62 1.87 -9.82
C PRO A 38 -0.18 1.64 -11.09
N ALA A 39 0.36 2.09 -12.22
CA ALA A 39 -0.29 2.03 -13.52
C ALA A 39 -0.75 0.63 -13.97
N ARG A 40 -0.39 -0.40 -13.21
CA ARG A 40 -0.77 -1.81 -13.44
C ARG A 40 -1.08 -2.49 -12.12
N ALA A 41 -1.90 -1.86 -11.28
CA ALA A 41 -2.29 -2.44 -10.00
C ALA A 41 -3.10 -3.72 -10.21
N LEU A 42 -2.63 -4.81 -9.64
CA LEU A 42 -3.26 -6.11 -9.64
C LEU A 42 -3.41 -6.61 -8.21
N PHE A 43 -4.63 -7.02 -7.87
CA PHE A 43 -4.93 -7.63 -6.57
C PHE A 43 -5.33 -9.09 -6.76
N ILE A 44 -4.97 -9.92 -5.82
CA ILE A 44 -5.49 -11.28 -5.76
C ILE A 44 -6.88 -11.21 -5.14
N CYS A 45 -7.90 -11.57 -5.92
CA CYS A 45 -9.29 -11.52 -5.50
C CYS A 45 -9.96 -12.89 -5.70
N ALA A 46 -10.79 -13.28 -4.76
CA ALA A 46 -11.70 -14.39 -4.99
C ALA A 46 -12.82 -13.97 -5.96
N ALA A 47 -13.29 -14.90 -6.76
CA ALA A 47 -14.32 -14.61 -7.80
C ALA A 47 -15.75 -14.63 -7.28
N ASP A 48 -15.96 -14.73 -5.97
CA ASP A 48 -17.28 -14.74 -5.35
C ASP A 48 -17.96 -13.37 -5.32
N ALA A 49 -19.27 -13.37 -5.15
CA ALA A 49 -20.07 -12.15 -5.16
C ALA A 49 -19.75 -11.19 -4.02
N GLU A 50 -19.39 -11.71 -2.85
CA GLU A 50 -19.04 -10.91 -1.68
C GLU A 50 -17.74 -10.13 -1.90
N THR A 51 -16.71 -10.79 -2.41
CA THR A 51 -15.43 -10.15 -2.75
C THR A 51 -15.62 -9.11 -3.84
N ARG A 52 -16.42 -9.36 -4.85
CA ARG A 52 -16.75 -8.38 -5.90
C ARG A 52 -17.43 -7.14 -5.34
N ALA A 53 -18.41 -7.33 -4.46
CA ALA A 53 -19.11 -6.23 -3.82
C ALA A 53 -18.18 -5.41 -2.91
N ALA A 54 -17.30 -6.07 -2.16
CA ALA A 54 -16.30 -5.42 -1.32
C ALA A 54 -15.32 -4.60 -2.17
N PHE A 55 -14.84 -5.14 -3.27
CA PHE A 55 -13.97 -4.45 -4.21
C PHE A 55 -14.63 -3.19 -4.79
N GLN A 56 -15.90 -3.32 -5.21
CA GLN A 56 -16.67 -2.20 -5.74
C GLN A 56 -16.87 -1.09 -4.70
N ARG A 57 -17.15 -1.45 -3.45
CA ARG A 57 -17.24 -0.47 -2.35
C ARG A 57 -15.92 0.25 -2.09
N GLN A 58 -14.81 -0.46 -2.18
CA GLN A 58 -13.49 0.08 -1.89
C GLN A 58 -12.93 0.94 -3.03
N HIS A 59 -13.15 0.55 -4.27
CA HIS A 59 -12.55 1.17 -5.45
C HIS A 59 -13.53 1.95 -6.33
N GLY A 60 -14.84 1.85 -6.07
CA GLY A 60 -15.89 2.54 -6.83
C GLY A 60 -16.19 1.96 -8.21
N VAL A 61 -15.55 0.87 -8.59
CA VAL A 61 -15.70 0.18 -9.87
C VAL A 61 -15.81 -1.33 -9.66
N GLU A 62 -16.49 -2.00 -10.56
CA GLU A 62 -16.51 -3.46 -10.55
C GLU A 62 -15.13 -4.04 -10.85
N PRO A 63 -14.75 -5.15 -10.20
CA PRO A 63 -13.47 -5.79 -10.46
C PRO A 63 -13.44 -6.38 -11.87
N VAL A 64 -12.42 -6.05 -12.62
CA VAL A 64 -12.08 -6.69 -13.89
C VAL A 64 -11.07 -7.78 -13.62
N PHE A 65 -11.41 -9.02 -13.88
CA PHE A 65 -10.52 -10.16 -13.71
C PHE A 65 -9.65 -10.35 -14.94
N MET A 66 -8.35 -10.50 -14.71
CA MET A 66 -7.36 -10.78 -15.75
C MET A 66 -6.77 -12.17 -15.57
N THR A 67 -6.47 -12.81 -16.70
CA THR A 67 -5.68 -14.05 -16.71
C THR A 67 -4.19 -13.74 -16.72
N ALA A 68 -3.37 -14.74 -16.38
CA ALA A 68 -1.92 -14.61 -16.47
C ALA A 68 -1.45 -14.23 -17.88
N GLU A 69 -2.07 -14.81 -18.92
CA GLU A 69 -1.76 -14.49 -20.32
C GLU A 69 -2.05 -13.04 -20.67
N GLN A 70 -3.20 -12.52 -20.24
CA GLN A 70 -3.57 -11.12 -20.47
C GLN A 70 -2.60 -10.14 -19.79
N VAL A 71 -2.11 -10.48 -18.61
CA VAL A 71 -1.10 -9.67 -17.92
C VAL A 71 0.23 -9.70 -18.66
N LEU A 72 0.66 -10.85 -19.13
CA LEU A 72 1.91 -10.99 -19.91
C LEU A 72 1.82 -10.24 -21.25
N GLU A 73 0.69 -10.33 -21.92
CA GLU A 73 0.43 -9.58 -23.14
C GLU A 73 0.45 -8.06 -22.89
N ALA A 74 -0.23 -7.61 -21.85
CA ALA A 74 -0.22 -6.21 -21.47
C ALA A 74 1.19 -5.70 -21.12
N ARG A 75 2.02 -6.50 -20.50
CA ARG A 75 3.43 -6.16 -20.22
C ARG A 75 4.25 -6.05 -21.51
N ARG A 76 4.05 -6.97 -22.44
CA ARG A 76 4.75 -6.97 -23.72
C ARG A 76 4.39 -5.77 -24.59
N ASP A 77 3.11 -5.40 -24.60
CA ASP A 77 2.57 -4.32 -25.42
C ASP A 77 2.56 -2.97 -24.71
N ASP A 78 3.13 -2.92 -23.50
CA ASP A 78 3.18 -1.75 -22.62
C ASP A 78 1.81 -1.12 -22.33
N ILE A 79 0.79 -1.96 -22.21
CA ILE A 79 -0.57 -1.56 -21.88
C ILE A 79 -0.68 -1.31 -20.38
N THR A 80 -1.28 -0.19 -20.02
CA THR A 80 -1.56 0.19 -18.64
C THR A 80 -3.06 0.34 -18.40
N TRP A 81 -3.48 0.24 -17.13
CA TRP A 81 -4.86 0.51 -16.70
C TRP A 81 -4.87 1.41 -15.49
N ARG A 82 -5.87 2.26 -15.39
CA ARG A 82 -5.99 3.25 -14.31
C ARG A 82 -6.68 2.71 -13.07
N ALA A 83 -7.72 1.90 -13.27
CA ALA A 83 -8.44 1.27 -12.17
C ALA A 83 -7.75 -0.05 -11.79
N PRO A 84 -7.64 -0.39 -10.50
CA PRO A 84 -7.10 -1.67 -10.08
C PRO A 84 -7.88 -2.84 -10.71
N ARG A 85 -7.18 -3.90 -11.08
CA ARG A 85 -7.77 -5.13 -11.60
C ARG A 85 -7.53 -6.29 -10.66
N CYS A 86 -8.35 -7.30 -10.77
CA CYS A 86 -8.27 -8.51 -9.98
C CYS A 86 -7.67 -9.66 -10.77
N MET A 87 -7.05 -10.57 -10.06
CA MET A 87 -6.58 -11.84 -10.57
C MET A 87 -6.91 -12.91 -9.54
N THR A 88 -7.36 -14.07 -9.99
CA THR A 88 -7.54 -15.20 -9.07
C THR A 88 -6.19 -15.73 -8.61
N GLU A 89 -6.17 -16.36 -7.45
CA GLU A 89 -4.95 -16.99 -6.92
C GLU A 89 -4.34 -17.99 -7.90
N ARG A 90 -5.19 -18.74 -8.59
CA ARG A 90 -4.78 -19.70 -9.62
C ARG A 90 -4.05 -19.03 -10.79
N GLU A 91 -4.58 -17.93 -11.28
CA GLU A 91 -3.95 -17.17 -12.36
C GLU A 91 -2.66 -16.48 -11.91
N TYR A 92 -2.65 -16.01 -10.67
CA TYR A 92 -1.43 -15.48 -10.07
C TYR A 92 -0.30 -16.51 -9.97
N ALA A 93 -0.63 -17.74 -9.58
CA ALA A 93 0.34 -18.82 -9.55
C ALA A 93 0.92 -19.13 -10.95
N ARG A 94 0.09 -19.10 -11.98
CA ARG A 94 0.55 -19.24 -13.39
C ARG A 94 1.47 -18.11 -13.81
N LEU A 95 1.12 -16.88 -13.45
CA LEU A 95 1.95 -15.72 -13.75
C LEU A 95 3.32 -15.82 -13.08
N ALA A 96 3.37 -16.21 -11.81
CA ALA A 96 4.61 -16.41 -11.07
C ALA A 96 5.49 -17.51 -11.69
N GLN A 97 4.90 -18.61 -12.17
CA GLN A 97 5.62 -19.65 -12.90
C GLN A 97 6.23 -19.13 -14.20
N SER A 98 5.50 -18.30 -14.94
CA SER A 98 6.00 -17.68 -16.16
C SER A 98 7.16 -16.74 -15.88
N ASP A 99 7.06 -15.91 -14.86
CA ASP A 99 8.13 -15.01 -14.45
C ASP A 99 9.41 -15.77 -14.05
N THR A 100 9.26 -16.87 -13.35
CA THR A 100 10.38 -17.76 -12.98
C THR A 100 11.02 -18.40 -14.21
N ALA A 101 10.23 -18.87 -15.16
CA ALA A 101 10.73 -19.44 -16.39
C ALA A 101 11.53 -18.42 -17.23
N PHE A 102 11.06 -17.20 -17.34
CA PHE A 102 11.78 -16.11 -18.00
C PHE A 102 13.09 -15.75 -17.30
N ALA A 103 13.08 -15.71 -15.96
CA ALA A 103 14.29 -15.45 -15.19
C ALA A 103 15.34 -16.54 -15.40
N ALA A 104 14.92 -17.81 -15.43
CA ALA A 104 15.81 -18.95 -15.70
C ALA A 104 16.44 -18.89 -17.10
N GLN A 105 15.71 -18.43 -18.11
CA GLN A 105 16.22 -18.26 -19.47
C GLN A 105 17.24 -17.14 -19.60
N ARG A 106 17.14 -16.11 -18.75
CA ARG A 106 18.06 -14.97 -18.73
C ARG A 106 19.28 -15.18 -17.85
N ALA A 107 19.32 -16.22 -17.05
CA ALA A 107 20.46 -16.50 -16.19
C ALA A 107 21.70 -16.78 -17.07
N PRO A 108 22.84 -16.14 -16.80
CA PRO A 108 24.09 -16.46 -17.53
C PRO A 108 24.48 -17.89 -17.26
N ARG A 109 24.83 -18.62 -18.30
CA ARG A 109 25.34 -20.00 -18.21
C ARG A 109 26.78 -20.00 -17.71
#